data_5136402098490f2d787cbf408900c515
#
_entry.id   5136402098490f2d787cbf408900c515
#
_cell.length_a   1.000
_cell.length_b   1.000
_cell.length_c   1.000
_cell.angle_alpha   90.00
_cell.angle_beta   90.00
_cell.angle_gamma   90.00
#
_symmetry.space_group_name_H-M   'P 1'
#
loop_
_entity.id
_entity.type
_entity.pdbx_description
1 polymer ?
#
loop_
_entity_poly.entity_id
_entity_poly.type
_entity_poly.pdbx_seq_one_letter_code
_entity_poly.pdbx_strand_id
1 'polypeptide(L)'
;PFELTAAEIRGVKMDIFKNCPPNLALVLQNARNFGDNTFILYEGEKWTFAKTMDQVDGLSHVLVNKYGVKKGDRVAVAMRNFPEWIMAFAAIVSVGAINVSFNAWWTEDEMDFALTDSGAKVLIGDQQRIDTAHASCRKHGIKMLCVRPERELGADVDDWGVEVKTGLGPIVADIALDDDCTILYTSGTTGRPKGAVSTHRAVLSALMAFSARNAVLKLASDEP
;
A
#
# COMPACT_ATOMS: atom_id res chain seq x y z
N PRO A 1 12.33 -20.68 12.26
CA PRO A 1 11.92 -19.33 11.87
C PRO A 1 10.60 -18.91 12.52
N PHE A 2 9.71 -19.86 12.92
CA PHE A 2 8.36 -19.57 13.43
C PHE A 2 8.25 -19.69 14.97
N GLU A 3 9.35 -19.52 15.69
CA GLU A 3 9.37 -19.49 17.15
C GLU A 3 8.55 -18.32 17.67
N LEU A 4 7.67 -18.56 18.66
CA LEU A 4 6.89 -17.54 19.32
C LEU A 4 7.55 -17.11 20.63
N THR A 5 7.32 -15.88 21.03
CA THR A 5 7.73 -15.33 22.32
C THR A 5 6.68 -14.37 22.84
N ALA A 6 6.49 -14.33 24.16
CA ALA A 6 5.57 -13.37 24.77
C ALA A 6 6.15 -11.95 24.73
N ALA A 7 5.33 -10.99 24.39
CA ALA A 7 5.68 -9.57 24.41
C ALA A 7 4.46 -8.71 24.79
N GLU A 8 4.72 -7.48 25.18
CA GLU A 8 3.67 -6.47 25.39
C GLU A 8 3.75 -5.43 24.29
N ILE A 9 2.70 -5.35 23.45
CA ILE A 9 2.60 -4.44 22.33
C ILE A 9 1.44 -3.47 22.59
N ARG A 10 1.74 -2.18 22.67
CA ARG A 10 0.75 -1.12 22.92
C ARG A 10 -0.13 -1.41 24.14
N GLY A 11 0.49 -1.97 25.22
CA GLY A 11 -0.20 -2.31 26.47
C GLY A 11 -0.96 -3.64 26.46
N VAL A 12 -0.88 -4.43 25.38
CA VAL A 12 -1.53 -5.74 25.24
C VAL A 12 -0.48 -6.84 25.25
N LYS A 13 -0.62 -7.80 26.16
CA LYS A 13 0.23 -9.01 26.21
C LYS A 13 -0.23 -9.98 25.14
N MET A 14 0.70 -10.42 24.31
CA MET A 14 0.42 -11.36 23.20
C MET A 14 1.66 -12.16 22.82
N ASP A 15 1.45 -13.27 22.13
CA ASP A 15 2.53 -14.03 21.49
C ASP A 15 2.86 -13.41 20.15
N ILE A 16 4.15 -13.20 19.90
CA ILE A 16 4.68 -12.65 18.65
C ILE A 16 5.71 -13.59 18.05
N PHE A 17 5.93 -13.51 16.74
CA PHE A 17 7.05 -14.19 16.10
C PHE A 17 8.37 -13.53 16.52
N LYS A 18 9.25 -14.31 17.17
CA LYS A 18 10.56 -13.86 17.65
C LYS A 18 11.46 -13.34 16.52
N ASN A 19 11.41 -14.00 15.37
CA ASN A 19 12.23 -13.70 14.20
C ASN A 19 11.42 -12.96 13.12
N CYS A 20 10.52 -12.06 13.52
CA CYS A 20 9.77 -11.22 12.58
C CYS A 20 10.75 -10.27 11.85
N PRO A 21 10.61 -10.09 10.52
CA PRO A 21 11.36 -9.05 9.80
C PRO A 21 11.18 -7.65 10.45
N PRO A 22 12.16 -6.74 10.33
CA PRO A 22 12.11 -5.43 10.99
C PRO A 22 10.91 -4.57 10.59
N ASN A 23 10.52 -4.61 9.32
CA ASN A 23 9.31 -3.95 8.80
C ASN A 23 8.96 -4.50 7.41
N LEU A 24 7.75 -4.17 6.95
CA LEU A 24 7.24 -4.64 5.65
C LEU A 24 7.99 -3.98 4.47
N ALA A 25 8.46 -2.74 4.62
CA ALA A 25 9.20 -2.06 3.56
C ALA A 25 10.47 -2.83 3.18
N LEU A 26 11.25 -3.30 4.16
CA LEU A 26 12.45 -4.11 3.91
C LEU A 26 12.11 -5.45 3.23
N VAL A 27 10.98 -6.08 3.59
CA VAL A 27 10.52 -7.29 2.91
C VAL A 27 10.18 -7.02 1.45
N LEU A 28 9.52 -5.90 1.16
CA LEU A 28 9.21 -5.47 -0.21
C LEU A 28 10.49 -5.15 -1.00
N GLN A 29 11.49 -4.51 -0.39
CA GLN A 29 12.77 -4.25 -1.05
C GLN A 29 13.51 -5.54 -1.46
N ASN A 30 13.33 -6.65 -0.74
CA ASN A 30 13.89 -7.95 -1.13
C ASN A 30 13.35 -8.47 -2.48
N ALA A 31 12.23 -7.93 -2.97
CA ALA A 31 11.71 -8.24 -4.30
C ALA A 31 12.73 -7.94 -5.42
N ARG A 32 13.66 -7.00 -5.22
CA ARG A 32 14.73 -6.67 -6.16
C ARG A 32 15.65 -7.85 -6.49
N ASN A 33 15.79 -8.80 -5.56
CA ASN A 33 16.64 -9.98 -5.73
C ASN A 33 16.11 -10.94 -6.84
N PHE A 34 14.86 -10.77 -7.25
CA PHE A 34 14.25 -11.56 -8.32
C PHE A 34 14.46 -10.97 -9.74
N GLY A 35 15.01 -9.76 -9.85
CA GLY A 35 15.46 -9.14 -11.09
C GLY A 35 14.42 -9.19 -12.22
N ASP A 36 14.79 -9.78 -13.35
CA ASP A 36 13.98 -9.85 -14.57
C ASP A 36 12.94 -11.00 -14.54
N ASN A 37 12.80 -11.74 -13.44
CA ASN A 37 11.72 -12.69 -13.31
C ASN A 37 10.37 -11.97 -13.39
N THR A 38 9.39 -12.64 -13.99
CA THR A 38 8.03 -12.11 -14.10
C THR A 38 7.38 -12.03 -12.73
N PHE A 39 6.85 -10.87 -12.41
CA PHE A 39 6.11 -10.63 -11.16
C PHE A 39 4.60 -10.47 -11.40
N ILE A 40 4.20 -9.62 -12.35
CA ILE A 40 2.80 -9.35 -12.64
C ILE A 40 2.52 -9.65 -14.12
N LEU A 41 1.40 -10.31 -14.37
CA LEU A 41 0.79 -10.45 -15.70
C LEU A 41 -0.58 -9.81 -15.65
N TYR A 42 -0.83 -8.83 -16.53
CA TYR A 42 -2.08 -8.11 -16.59
C TYR A 42 -2.44 -7.79 -18.05
N GLU A 43 -3.54 -8.34 -18.56
CA GLU A 43 -4.08 -8.03 -19.91
C GLU A 43 -3.01 -7.97 -21.04
N GLY A 44 -2.07 -8.92 -21.03
CA GLY A 44 -0.96 -8.96 -21.99
C GLY A 44 0.28 -8.16 -21.58
N GLU A 45 0.20 -7.32 -20.57
CA GLU A 45 1.35 -6.67 -19.97
C GLU A 45 2.15 -7.65 -19.12
N LYS A 46 3.47 -7.57 -19.24
CA LYS A 46 4.41 -8.34 -18.43
C LYS A 46 5.32 -7.41 -17.64
N TRP A 47 5.18 -7.43 -16.32
CA TRP A 47 6.00 -6.67 -15.40
C TRP A 47 6.97 -7.60 -14.67
N THR A 48 8.27 -7.31 -14.77
CA THR A 48 9.29 -8.00 -14.00
C THR A 48 9.39 -7.37 -12.61
N PHE A 49 10.01 -8.09 -11.65
CA PHE A 49 10.32 -7.50 -10.35
C PHE A 49 11.14 -6.22 -10.49
N ALA A 50 12.17 -6.22 -11.34
CA ALA A 50 12.99 -5.03 -11.57
C ALA A 50 12.18 -3.84 -12.07
N LYS A 51 11.36 -4.01 -13.11
CA LYS A 51 10.49 -2.95 -13.66
C LYS A 51 9.48 -2.46 -12.63
N THR A 52 8.89 -3.37 -11.86
CA THR A 52 7.93 -3.01 -10.81
C THR A 52 8.59 -2.18 -9.72
N MET A 53 9.77 -2.59 -9.25
CA MET A 53 10.49 -1.87 -8.21
C MET A 53 11.01 -0.50 -8.69
N ASP A 54 11.31 -0.36 -9.96
CA ASP A 54 11.68 0.93 -10.57
C ASP A 54 10.51 1.92 -10.55
N GLN A 55 9.29 1.46 -10.82
CA GLN A 55 8.06 2.27 -10.64
C GLN A 55 7.80 2.62 -9.17
N VAL A 56 8.05 1.67 -8.25
CA VAL A 56 7.95 1.91 -6.79
C VAL A 56 8.89 3.04 -6.36
N ASP A 57 10.13 3.03 -6.86
CA ASP A 57 11.10 4.09 -6.57
C ASP A 57 10.64 5.44 -7.12
N GLY A 58 10.24 5.47 -8.39
CA GLY A 58 9.73 6.69 -9.01
C GLY A 58 8.56 7.29 -8.24
N LEU A 59 7.59 6.47 -7.87
CA LEU A 59 6.45 6.94 -7.06
C LEU A 59 6.88 7.39 -5.66
N SER A 60 7.84 6.71 -5.03
CA SER A 60 8.37 7.13 -3.74
C SER A 60 8.94 8.55 -3.80
N HIS A 61 9.65 8.88 -4.89
CA HIS A 61 10.14 10.24 -5.13
C HIS A 61 9.01 11.26 -5.35
N VAL A 62 7.95 10.90 -6.06
CA VAL A 62 6.76 11.76 -6.22
C VAL A 62 6.11 12.03 -4.87
N LEU A 63 5.87 10.99 -4.07
CA LEU A 63 5.24 11.11 -2.75
C LEU A 63 6.04 12.05 -1.84
N VAL A 64 7.35 11.85 -1.74
CA VAL A 64 8.20 12.61 -0.81
C VAL A 64 8.50 14.00 -1.35
N ASN A 65 8.99 14.13 -2.58
CA ASN A 65 9.56 15.36 -3.09
C ASN A 65 8.51 16.30 -3.69
N LYS A 66 7.46 15.77 -4.34
CA LYS A 66 6.40 16.58 -4.95
C LYS A 66 5.24 16.82 -3.99
N TYR A 67 4.75 15.77 -3.31
CA TYR A 67 3.58 15.86 -2.43
C TYR A 67 3.93 16.11 -0.97
N GLY A 68 5.21 16.04 -0.59
CA GLY A 68 5.67 16.28 0.77
C GLY A 68 5.17 15.25 1.79
N VAL A 69 4.89 14.02 1.33
CA VAL A 69 4.45 12.91 2.18
C VAL A 69 5.58 12.53 3.15
N LYS A 70 5.21 12.38 4.41
CA LYS A 70 6.11 12.01 5.51
C LYS A 70 5.64 10.72 6.15
N LYS A 71 6.52 10.09 6.92
CA LYS A 71 6.18 8.94 7.77
C LYS A 71 4.92 9.22 8.60
N GLY A 72 3.98 8.28 8.59
CA GLY A 72 2.69 8.39 9.28
C GLY A 72 1.60 9.17 8.53
N ASP A 73 1.92 9.80 7.39
CA ASP A 73 0.90 10.39 6.54
C ASP A 73 0.08 9.30 5.84
N ARG A 74 -1.20 9.59 5.57
CA ARG A 74 -2.10 8.67 4.89
C ARG A 74 -2.15 9.01 3.42
N VAL A 75 -2.01 7.96 2.60
CA VAL A 75 -2.16 8.02 1.14
C VAL A 75 -3.26 7.04 0.74
N ALA A 76 -4.34 7.57 0.18
CA ALA A 76 -5.47 6.78 -0.28
C ALA A 76 -5.17 6.16 -1.65
N VAL A 77 -5.57 4.91 -1.82
CA VAL A 77 -5.50 4.18 -3.10
C VAL A 77 -6.91 3.72 -3.46
N ALA A 78 -7.43 4.24 -4.58
CA ALA A 78 -8.76 3.94 -5.10
C ALA A 78 -8.67 3.64 -6.59
N MET A 79 -8.48 2.38 -6.95
CA MET A 79 -8.41 1.94 -8.35
C MET A 79 -8.85 0.49 -8.49
N ARG A 80 -9.08 0.05 -9.71
CA ARG A 80 -9.24 -1.37 -10.04
C ARG A 80 -7.93 -2.13 -9.81
N ASN A 81 -7.97 -3.45 -9.99
CA ASN A 81 -6.80 -4.32 -9.79
C ASN A 81 -5.76 -4.14 -10.92
N PHE A 82 -5.27 -2.92 -11.09
CA PHE A 82 -4.17 -2.61 -11.98
C PHE A 82 -2.81 -2.96 -11.35
N PRO A 83 -1.77 -3.22 -12.15
CA PRO A 83 -0.40 -3.38 -11.65
C PRO A 83 0.05 -2.25 -10.73
N GLU A 84 -0.36 -1.03 -11.04
CA GLU A 84 -0.04 0.19 -10.29
C GLU A 84 -0.56 0.17 -8.85
N TRP A 85 -1.58 -0.65 -8.54
CA TRP A 85 -2.05 -0.82 -7.16
C TRP A 85 -0.95 -1.40 -6.26
N ILE A 86 -0.25 -2.42 -6.75
CA ILE A 86 0.86 -3.07 -6.03
C ILE A 86 2.04 -2.11 -5.91
N MET A 87 2.33 -1.36 -6.97
CA MET A 87 3.40 -0.36 -6.99
C MET A 87 3.11 0.78 -6.01
N ALA A 88 1.85 1.28 -5.98
CA ALA A 88 1.41 2.31 -5.04
C ALA A 88 1.54 1.85 -3.59
N PHE A 89 1.03 0.65 -3.27
CA PHE A 89 1.15 0.07 -1.95
C PHE A 89 2.61 -0.02 -1.50
N ALA A 90 3.48 -0.56 -2.35
CA ALA A 90 4.89 -0.73 -2.02
C ALA A 90 5.62 0.61 -1.83
N ALA A 91 5.34 1.62 -2.65
CA ALA A 91 5.93 2.94 -2.53
C ALA A 91 5.47 3.65 -1.24
N ILE A 92 4.16 3.63 -0.96
CA ILE A 92 3.58 4.23 0.25
C ILE A 92 4.20 3.63 1.50
N VAL A 93 4.28 2.30 1.57
CA VAL A 93 4.86 1.59 2.70
C VAL A 93 6.36 1.86 2.83
N SER A 94 7.10 1.95 1.70
CA SER A 94 8.54 2.22 1.70
C SER A 94 8.90 3.59 2.26
N VAL A 95 8.10 4.60 2.02
CA VAL A 95 8.31 5.95 2.57
C VAL A 95 7.76 6.11 4.00
N GLY A 96 7.26 5.02 4.61
CA GLY A 96 6.71 5.02 5.97
C GLY A 96 5.33 5.68 6.09
N ALA A 97 4.67 5.92 4.97
CA ALA A 97 3.29 6.38 4.95
C ALA A 97 2.31 5.22 5.16
N ILE A 98 1.09 5.54 5.52
CA ILE A 98 0.02 4.57 5.77
C ILE A 98 -0.83 4.45 4.52
N ASN A 99 -0.90 3.23 3.96
CA ASN A 99 -1.75 2.96 2.81
C ASN A 99 -3.21 2.85 3.25
N VAL A 100 -4.08 3.67 2.66
CA VAL A 100 -5.53 3.61 2.90
C VAL A 100 -6.21 3.05 1.67
N SER A 101 -6.59 1.77 1.72
CA SER A 101 -7.23 1.10 0.60
C SER A 101 -8.72 1.38 0.56
N PHE A 102 -9.19 2.00 -0.52
CA PHE A 102 -10.60 2.27 -0.76
C PHE A 102 -11.23 1.19 -1.64
N ASN A 103 -12.50 0.95 -1.42
CA ASN A 103 -13.27 0.12 -2.32
C ASN A 103 -13.48 0.86 -3.65
N ALA A 104 -13.12 0.22 -4.76
CA ALA A 104 -13.24 0.79 -6.09
C ALA A 104 -14.70 1.06 -6.55
N TRP A 105 -15.69 0.57 -5.82
CA TRP A 105 -17.11 0.73 -6.12
C TRP A 105 -17.82 1.74 -5.22
N TRP A 106 -17.08 2.48 -4.39
CA TRP A 106 -17.64 3.49 -3.51
C TRP A 106 -18.22 4.67 -4.29
N THR A 107 -19.30 5.20 -3.73
CA THR A 107 -19.94 6.44 -4.16
C THR A 107 -19.11 7.66 -3.76
N GLU A 108 -19.47 8.84 -4.28
CA GLU A 108 -18.86 10.11 -3.90
C GLU A 108 -18.92 10.36 -2.39
N ASP A 109 -20.09 10.15 -1.76
CA ASP A 109 -20.29 10.32 -0.32
C ASP A 109 -19.41 9.39 0.53
N GLU A 110 -19.26 8.13 0.10
CA GLU A 110 -18.41 7.15 0.78
C GLU A 110 -16.94 7.53 0.66
N MET A 111 -16.51 8.02 -0.51
CA MET A 111 -15.16 8.51 -0.74
C MET A 111 -14.88 9.79 0.05
N ASP A 112 -15.79 10.78 0.07
CA ASP A 112 -15.66 12.00 0.87
C ASP A 112 -15.50 11.67 2.36
N PHE A 113 -16.33 10.77 2.85
CA PHE A 113 -16.23 10.29 4.23
C PHE A 113 -14.86 9.66 4.52
N ALA A 114 -14.42 8.70 3.72
CA ALA A 114 -13.18 7.97 3.98
C ALA A 114 -11.91 8.84 3.81
N LEU A 115 -11.91 9.77 2.84
CA LEU A 115 -10.85 10.75 2.67
C LEU A 115 -10.71 11.65 3.90
N THR A 116 -11.85 12.11 4.43
CA THR A 116 -11.89 12.99 5.61
C THR A 116 -11.54 12.23 6.88
N ASP A 117 -12.15 11.07 7.11
CA ASP A 117 -11.96 10.23 8.30
C ASP A 117 -10.51 9.73 8.42
N SER A 118 -9.92 9.27 7.31
CA SER A 118 -8.51 8.87 7.30
C SER A 118 -7.54 10.03 7.37
N GLY A 119 -7.98 11.23 6.99
CA GLY A 119 -7.12 12.40 6.82
C GLY A 119 -6.06 12.19 5.73
N ALA A 120 -6.42 11.55 4.62
CA ALA A 120 -5.52 11.30 3.50
C ALA A 120 -5.01 12.62 2.89
N LYS A 121 -3.72 12.68 2.56
CA LYS A 121 -3.08 13.83 1.91
C LYS A 121 -3.03 13.70 0.39
N VAL A 122 -3.02 12.47 -0.10
CA VAL A 122 -2.93 12.13 -1.52
C VAL A 122 -3.95 11.05 -1.80
N LEU A 123 -4.60 11.13 -2.96
CA LEU A 123 -5.40 10.08 -3.57
C LEU A 123 -4.70 9.63 -4.85
N ILE A 124 -4.37 8.34 -4.92
CA ILE A 124 -3.91 7.67 -6.14
C ILE A 124 -5.07 6.83 -6.66
N GLY A 125 -5.51 7.10 -7.87
CA GLY A 125 -6.70 6.45 -8.40
C GLY A 125 -6.69 6.31 -9.92
N ASP A 126 -7.51 5.40 -10.46
CA ASP A 126 -7.82 5.41 -11.87
C ASP A 126 -8.78 6.55 -12.23
N GLN A 127 -8.95 6.81 -13.53
CA GLN A 127 -9.75 7.94 -14.01
C GLN A 127 -11.13 8.03 -13.36
N GLN A 128 -11.86 6.92 -13.31
CA GLN A 128 -13.22 6.91 -12.77
C GLN A 128 -13.25 7.24 -11.26
N ARG A 129 -12.26 6.76 -10.48
CA ARG A 129 -12.19 7.04 -9.02
C ARG A 129 -11.71 8.44 -8.75
N ILE A 130 -10.79 8.95 -9.55
CA ILE A 130 -10.41 10.36 -9.51
C ILE A 130 -11.63 11.24 -9.80
N ASP A 131 -12.40 10.95 -10.84
CA ASP A 131 -13.61 11.72 -11.17
C ASP A 131 -14.63 11.71 -10.04
N THR A 132 -14.87 10.53 -9.44
CA THR A 132 -15.79 10.37 -8.32
C THR A 132 -15.36 11.17 -7.09
N ALA A 133 -14.06 11.21 -6.78
CA ALA A 133 -13.53 11.88 -5.59
C ALA A 133 -13.09 13.34 -5.84
N HIS A 134 -13.13 13.84 -7.07
CA HIS A 134 -12.51 15.09 -7.47
C HIS A 134 -13.00 16.29 -6.63
N ALA A 135 -14.32 16.44 -6.49
CA ALA A 135 -14.92 17.53 -5.72
C ALA A 135 -14.46 17.49 -4.24
N SER A 136 -14.46 16.30 -3.66
CA SER A 136 -14.00 16.08 -2.29
C SER A 136 -12.50 16.37 -2.12
N CYS A 137 -11.66 15.89 -3.03
CA CYS A 137 -10.22 16.16 -2.99
C CYS A 137 -9.93 17.67 -3.07
N ARG A 138 -10.60 18.40 -3.95
CA ARG A 138 -10.47 19.85 -4.03
C ARG A 138 -10.90 20.54 -2.75
N LYS A 139 -12.06 20.18 -2.21
CA LYS A 139 -12.61 20.73 -0.97
C LYS A 139 -11.65 20.57 0.21
N HIS A 140 -10.96 19.45 0.30
CA HIS A 140 -10.07 19.11 1.41
C HIS A 140 -8.57 19.32 1.11
N GLY A 141 -8.21 19.84 -0.06
CA GLY A 141 -6.83 20.12 -0.46
C GLY A 141 -5.97 18.84 -0.65
N ILE A 142 -6.62 17.72 -0.99
CA ILE A 142 -5.98 16.43 -1.22
C ILE A 142 -5.39 16.41 -2.63
N LYS A 143 -4.11 16.02 -2.76
CA LYS A 143 -3.44 15.88 -4.05
C LYS A 143 -3.96 14.65 -4.78
N MET A 144 -4.05 14.73 -6.10
CA MET A 144 -4.57 13.64 -6.93
C MET A 144 -3.53 13.17 -7.94
N LEU A 145 -3.30 11.86 -8.02
CA LEU A 145 -2.47 11.20 -9.01
C LEU A 145 -3.31 10.17 -9.76
N CYS A 146 -3.55 10.43 -11.04
CA CYS A 146 -4.33 9.56 -11.90
C CYS A 146 -3.47 8.47 -12.51
N VAL A 147 -3.92 7.23 -12.38
CA VAL A 147 -3.35 6.05 -13.02
C VAL A 147 -4.14 5.78 -14.30
N ARG A 148 -3.43 5.57 -15.43
CA ARG A 148 -4.06 5.21 -16.71
C ARG A 148 -5.18 6.17 -17.12
N PRO A 149 -4.90 7.47 -17.28
CA PRO A 149 -5.93 8.43 -17.66
C PRO A 149 -6.57 8.06 -19.02
N GLU A 150 -7.90 8.10 -19.08
CA GLU A 150 -8.69 7.79 -20.28
C GLU A 150 -9.01 9.05 -21.10
N ARG A 151 -8.69 10.22 -20.56
CA ARG A 151 -8.89 11.54 -21.17
C ARG A 151 -7.88 12.54 -20.62
N GLU A 152 -7.85 13.74 -21.20
CA GLU A 152 -7.04 14.84 -20.69
C GLU A 152 -7.43 15.18 -19.26
N LEU A 153 -6.41 15.33 -18.39
CA LEU A 153 -6.58 15.60 -16.98
C LEU A 153 -6.70 17.13 -16.73
N GLY A 154 -7.47 17.49 -15.71
CA GLY A 154 -7.49 18.86 -15.20
C GLY A 154 -6.13 19.25 -14.59
N ALA A 155 -5.86 20.55 -14.52
CA ALA A 155 -4.59 21.09 -14.02
C ALA A 155 -4.30 20.76 -12.53
N ASP A 156 -5.28 20.27 -11.80
CA ASP A 156 -5.17 19.87 -10.39
C ASP A 156 -5.04 18.35 -10.20
N VAL A 157 -4.93 17.59 -11.29
CA VAL A 157 -4.74 16.13 -11.29
C VAL A 157 -3.45 15.79 -12.03
N ASP A 158 -2.52 15.18 -11.35
CA ASP A 158 -1.27 14.71 -11.94
C ASP A 158 -1.46 13.37 -12.66
N ASP A 159 -0.69 13.15 -13.73
CA ASP A 159 -0.65 11.89 -14.48
C ASP A 159 0.50 11.01 -13.99
N TRP A 160 0.20 9.78 -13.59
CA TRP A 160 1.21 8.78 -13.20
C TRP A 160 2.28 8.59 -14.26
N GLY A 161 1.88 8.46 -15.53
CA GLY A 161 2.82 8.25 -16.65
C GLY A 161 3.77 9.42 -16.87
N VAL A 162 3.36 10.63 -16.46
CA VAL A 162 4.19 11.83 -16.55
C VAL A 162 5.08 12.00 -15.32
N GLU A 163 4.54 11.75 -14.14
CA GLU A 163 5.21 12.08 -12.88
C GLU A 163 6.15 10.98 -12.38
N VAL A 164 5.77 9.71 -12.53
CA VAL A 164 6.54 8.59 -12.01
C VAL A 164 7.70 8.28 -12.98
N LYS A 165 8.89 8.78 -12.66
CA LYS A 165 10.10 8.57 -13.45
C LYS A 165 10.82 7.30 -13.02
N THR A 166 11.40 6.60 -13.97
CA THR A 166 12.23 5.42 -13.76
C THR A 166 13.71 5.77 -13.60
N GLY A 167 14.52 4.81 -13.15
CA GLY A 167 15.97 4.99 -12.98
C GLY A 167 16.36 5.78 -11.71
N LEU A 168 15.43 5.95 -10.78
CA LEU A 168 15.69 6.57 -9.48
C LEU A 168 16.04 5.50 -8.44
N GLY A 169 16.83 5.87 -7.43
CA GLY A 169 17.13 4.97 -6.31
C GLY A 169 15.99 4.90 -5.30
N PRO A 170 15.97 3.86 -4.45
CA PRO A 170 14.92 3.69 -3.46
C PRO A 170 14.92 4.78 -2.38
N ILE A 171 13.73 5.23 -1.97
CA ILE A 171 13.54 5.96 -0.73
C ILE A 171 12.91 4.98 0.27
N VAL A 172 13.65 4.69 1.34
CA VAL A 172 13.18 3.84 2.44
C VAL A 172 13.30 4.61 3.74
N ALA A 173 12.16 4.83 4.40
CA ALA A 173 12.12 5.54 5.68
C ALA A 173 12.62 4.66 6.84
N ASP A 174 12.99 5.29 7.94
CA ASP A 174 13.22 4.60 9.22
C ASP A 174 11.87 4.22 9.85
N ILE A 175 11.51 2.94 9.73
CA ILE A 175 10.19 2.40 10.07
C ILE A 175 10.35 1.40 11.22
N ALA A 176 9.66 1.66 12.33
CA ALA A 176 9.54 0.71 13.42
C ALA A 176 8.49 -0.38 13.09
N LEU A 177 8.68 -1.56 13.65
CA LEU A 177 7.79 -2.71 13.41
C LEU A 177 6.33 -2.45 13.88
N ASP A 178 6.15 -1.60 14.89
CA ASP A 178 4.84 -1.25 15.44
C ASP A 178 4.28 0.08 14.89
N ASP A 179 4.92 0.68 13.88
CA ASP A 179 4.33 1.79 13.13
C ASP A 179 3.10 1.31 12.35
N ASP A 180 2.13 2.21 12.19
CA ASP A 180 0.94 1.93 11.38
C ASP A 180 1.32 1.80 9.91
N CYS A 181 0.73 0.82 9.23
CA CYS A 181 1.09 0.44 7.86
C CYS A 181 -0.09 0.59 6.89
N THR A 182 -1.25 0.10 7.30
CA THR A 182 -2.44 0.12 6.44
C THR A 182 -3.71 0.48 7.21
N ILE A 183 -4.66 1.10 6.51
CA ILE A 183 -6.04 1.27 6.95
C ILE A 183 -6.95 0.60 5.93
N LEU A 184 -7.73 -0.39 6.39
CA LEU A 184 -8.75 -1.05 5.57
C LEU A 184 -10.12 -0.70 6.11
N TYR A 185 -10.97 -0.14 5.26
CA TYR A 185 -12.34 0.16 5.64
C TYR A 185 -13.23 -1.07 5.50
N THR A 186 -13.97 -1.36 6.57
CA THR A 186 -14.98 -2.43 6.60
C THR A 186 -16.38 -1.83 6.63
N SER A 187 -17.37 -2.53 6.05
CA SER A 187 -18.79 -2.16 6.17
C SER A 187 -19.18 -2.27 7.65
N GLY A 188 -19.29 -1.12 8.32
CA GLY A 188 -19.67 -1.09 9.73
C GLY A 188 -21.16 -1.50 9.92
N THR A 189 -21.45 -2.22 11.00
CA THR A 189 -22.83 -2.55 11.42
C THR A 189 -23.69 -1.32 11.74
N THR A 190 -23.07 -0.14 11.84
CA THR A 190 -23.70 1.15 12.21
C THR A 190 -23.96 2.07 11.02
N GLY A 191 -23.86 1.58 9.77
CA GLY A 191 -24.18 2.33 8.55
C GLY A 191 -23.03 3.20 7.98
N ARG A 192 -21.92 3.40 8.70
CA ARG A 192 -20.70 4.06 8.17
C ARG A 192 -19.53 3.10 8.20
N PRO A 193 -18.68 3.09 7.16
CA PRO A 193 -17.45 2.30 7.15
C PRO A 193 -16.53 2.65 8.33
N LYS A 194 -15.80 1.67 8.84
CA LYS A 194 -14.80 1.85 9.91
C LYS A 194 -13.42 1.48 9.38
N GLY A 195 -12.44 2.35 9.59
CA GLY A 195 -11.05 2.11 9.21
C GLY A 195 -10.33 1.22 10.24
N ALA A 196 -10.02 -0.01 9.86
CA ALA A 196 -9.20 -0.91 10.66
C ALA A 196 -7.72 -0.64 10.37
N VAL A 197 -7.00 -0.18 11.40
CA VAL A 197 -5.56 0.12 11.31
C VAL A 197 -4.76 -1.14 11.59
N SER A 198 -3.79 -1.45 10.74
CA SER A 198 -2.81 -2.53 10.96
C SER A 198 -1.39 -1.98 10.96
N THR A 199 -0.58 -2.45 11.89
CA THR A 199 0.86 -2.13 11.95
C THR A 199 1.65 -3.01 10.98
N HIS A 200 2.92 -2.65 10.73
CA HIS A 200 3.86 -3.52 10.00
C HIS A 200 3.95 -4.89 10.66
N ARG A 201 3.99 -4.97 12.01
CA ARG A 201 3.97 -6.24 12.76
C ARG A 201 2.74 -7.06 12.45
N ALA A 202 1.55 -6.46 12.44
CA ALA A 202 0.31 -7.19 12.20
C ALA A 202 0.30 -7.82 10.80
N VAL A 203 0.69 -7.06 9.77
CA VAL A 203 0.78 -7.56 8.39
C VAL A 203 1.83 -8.67 8.28
N LEU A 204 3.03 -8.46 8.83
CA LEU A 204 4.10 -9.45 8.79
C LEU A 204 3.75 -10.72 9.57
N SER A 205 3.08 -10.59 10.72
CA SER A 205 2.63 -11.76 11.50
C SER A 205 1.64 -12.60 10.71
N ALA A 206 0.73 -11.98 9.96
CA ALA A 206 -0.18 -12.71 9.07
C ALA A 206 0.57 -13.45 7.96
N LEU A 207 1.56 -12.80 7.33
CA LEU A 207 2.40 -13.44 6.30
C LEU A 207 3.24 -14.58 6.86
N MET A 208 3.81 -14.42 8.06
CA MET A 208 4.58 -15.49 8.75
C MET A 208 3.68 -16.66 9.14
N ALA A 209 2.47 -16.40 9.65
CA ALA A 209 1.51 -17.46 9.99
C ALA A 209 1.10 -18.26 8.74
N PHE A 210 0.87 -17.59 7.62
CA PHE A 210 0.59 -18.24 6.34
C PHE A 210 1.77 -19.09 5.86
N SER A 211 3.00 -18.58 5.98
CA SER A 211 4.23 -19.30 5.64
C SER A 211 4.46 -20.50 6.55
N ALA A 212 4.19 -20.38 7.85
CA ALA A 212 4.28 -21.48 8.82
C ALA A 212 3.30 -22.61 8.47
N ARG A 213 2.04 -22.25 8.17
CA ARG A 213 1.03 -23.20 7.72
C ARG A 213 1.50 -23.97 6.48
N ASN A 214 2.02 -23.25 5.48
CA ASN A 214 2.50 -23.91 4.24
C ASN A 214 3.68 -24.84 4.51
N ALA A 215 4.59 -24.48 5.42
CA ALA A 215 5.69 -25.35 5.82
C ALA A 215 5.19 -26.64 6.49
N VAL A 216 4.19 -26.55 7.38
CA VAL A 216 3.58 -27.72 8.03
C VAL A 216 2.88 -28.62 7.00
N LEU A 217 2.11 -28.02 6.07
CA LEU A 217 1.42 -28.78 5.02
C LEU A 217 2.41 -29.53 4.12
N LYS A 218 3.54 -28.89 3.79
CA LYS A 218 4.59 -29.52 3.00
C LYS A 218 5.21 -30.72 3.73
N LEU A 219 5.55 -30.57 5.02
CA LEU A 219 6.08 -31.67 5.84
C LEU A 219 5.09 -32.82 5.95
N ALA A 220 3.80 -32.54 6.09
CA ALA A 220 2.77 -33.57 6.15
C ALA A 220 2.52 -34.28 4.80
N SER A 221 2.84 -33.65 3.67
CA SER A 221 2.72 -34.25 2.34
C SER A 221 3.93 -35.10 1.94
N ASP A 222 5.08 -34.87 2.59
CA ASP A 222 6.33 -35.60 2.36
C ASP A 222 6.48 -36.85 3.28
N GLU A 223 5.44 -37.16 4.10
CA GLU A 223 5.39 -38.44 4.83
C GLU A 223 5.08 -39.59 3.85
N PRO A 224 5.86 -40.71 3.93
CA PRO A 224 5.76 -41.82 2.97
C PRO A 224 4.46 -42.62 3.07
#